data_70015e93ff633e3ce9bfc815445e337d
#
_entry.id   70015e93ff633e3ce9bfc815445e337d
#
_cell.length_a   1.000
_cell.length_b   1.000
_cell.length_c   1.000
_cell.angle_alpha   90.00
_cell.angle_beta   90.00
_cell.angle_gamma   90.00
#
_symmetry.space_group_name_H-M   'P 1'
#
loop_
_entity.id
_entity.type
_entity.pdbx_description
1 polymer ?
#
loop_
_entity_poly.entity_id
_entity_poly.type
_entity_poly.pdbx_seq_one_letter_code
_entity_poly.pdbx_strand_id
1 'polypeptide(L)'
;MSLKASILSVATAVVLAVTAPVAAHHAVSAEFDSTKPITLKGTIKRIEWTNPHIYTNVEVKEPDGTLVVYRVEGAAPNTLFRQGWRKEDLKIGELVTVNGIRAKAAGSMNVGQATITTADGRKIYGQGAGGGARGPAPQ
;
A
#
# COMPACT_ATOMS: atom_id res chain seq x y z
N MET A 1 -14.24 -44.86 1.88
CA MET A 1 -14.16 -43.60 2.64
C MET A 1 -15.56 -43.24 3.14
N SER A 2 -15.73 -43.06 4.45
CA SER A 2 -17.06 -42.81 4.99
C SER A 2 -17.50 -41.36 4.71
N LEU A 3 -18.77 -41.16 4.44
CA LEU A 3 -19.40 -39.85 4.21
C LEU A 3 -19.09 -38.85 5.32
N LYS A 4 -18.89 -39.31 6.55
CA LYS A 4 -18.53 -38.51 7.73
C LYS A 4 -17.13 -37.87 7.62
N ALA A 5 -16.15 -38.54 7.02
CA ALA A 5 -14.79 -38.02 6.83
C ALA A 5 -14.77 -36.91 5.77
N SER A 6 -15.57 -37.05 4.70
CA SER A 6 -15.68 -36.04 3.64
C SER A 6 -16.34 -34.77 4.12
N ILE A 7 -17.37 -34.86 4.98
CA ILE A 7 -18.07 -33.70 5.54
C ILE A 7 -17.13 -32.92 6.49
N LEU A 8 -16.32 -33.61 7.28
CA LEU A 8 -15.38 -32.96 8.19
C LEU A 8 -14.28 -32.21 7.43
N SER A 9 -13.79 -32.76 6.34
CA SER A 9 -12.77 -32.10 5.49
C SER A 9 -13.29 -30.84 4.81
N VAL A 10 -14.54 -30.83 4.33
CA VAL A 10 -15.15 -29.66 3.73
C VAL A 10 -15.42 -28.56 4.76
N ALA A 11 -15.87 -28.91 5.96
CA ALA A 11 -16.09 -27.95 7.04
C ALA A 11 -14.79 -27.27 7.48
N THR A 12 -13.68 -28.00 7.56
CA THR A 12 -12.36 -27.45 7.92
C THR A 12 -11.82 -26.50 6.84
N ALA A 13 -12.02 -26.81 5.56
CA ALA A 13 -11.59 -25.96 4.46
C ALA A 13 -12.38 -24.62 4.42
N VAL A 14 -13.68 -24.65 4.73
CA VAL A 14 -14.54 -23.45 4.77
C VAL A 14 -14.15 -22.53 5.94
N VAL A 15 -13.82 -23.07 7.11
CA VAL A 15 -13.40 -22.27 8.27
C VAL A 15 -12.05 -21.59 8.02
N LEU A 16 -11.10 -22.24 7.35
CA LEU A 16 -9.80 -21.65 6.99
C LEU A 16 -9.93 -20.51 5.95
N ALA A 17 -10.89 -20.58 5.04
CA ALA A 17 -11.10 -19.56 4.03
C ALA A 17 -11.70 -18.25 4.59
N VAL A 18 -12.45 -18.29 5.68
CA VAL A 18 -13.12 -17.13 6.29
C VAL A 18 -12.16 -16.32 7.19
N THR A 19 -11.08 -16.89 7.69
CA THR A 19 -10.19 -16.23 8.65
C THR A 19 -9.10 -15.35 7.99
N ALA A 20 -8.78 -15.57 6.71
CA ALA A 20 -7.72 -14.84 6.02
C ALA A 20 -7.93 -13.31 5.91
N PRO A 21 -9.11 -12.77 5.56
CA PRO A 21 -9.31 -11.33 5.45
C PRO A 21 -9.27 -10.61 6.80
N VAL A 22 -9.66 -11.25 7.89
CA VAL A 22 -9.64 -10.66 9.23
C VAL A 22 -8.20 -10.44 9.71
N ALA A 23 -7.29 -11.36 9.44
CA ALA A 23 -5.89 -11.24 9.84
C ALA A 23 -5.18 -10.06 9.13
N ALA A 24 -5.49 -9.80 7.86
CA ALA A 24 -4.91 -8.68 7.10
C ALA A 24 -5.36 -7.32 7.65
N HIS A 25 -6.62 -7.15 8.04
CA HIS A 25 -7.11 -5.92 8.65
C HIS A 25 -6.50 -5.67 10.03
N HIS A 26 -6.26 -6.71 10.82
CA HIS A 26 -5.61 -6.60 12.12
C HIS A 26 -4.13 -6.17 11.99
N ALA A 27 -3.42 -6.61 10.96
CA ALA A 27 -2.03 -6.22 10.73
C ALA A 27 -1.89 -4.72 10.43
N VAL A 28 -2.73 -4.16 9.57
CA VAL A 28 -2.71 -2.72 9.24
C VAL A 28 -3.04 -1.86 10.46
N SER A 29 -4.08 -2.20 11.21
CA SER A 29 -4.48 -1.46 12.41
C SER A 29 -3.48 -1.63 13.56
N ALA A 30 -2.63 -2.64 13.56
CA ALA A 30 -1.55 -2.81 14.52
C ALA A 30 -0.38 -1.84 14.24
N GLU A 31 -0.05 -1.60 12.98
CA GLU A 31 1.12 -0.81 12.58
C GLU A 31 0.78 0.67 12.40
N PHE A 32 -0.38 1.00 11.82
CA PHE A 32 -0.74 2.36 11.43
C PHE A 32 -1.87 2.96 12.28
N ASP A 33 -1.86 4.29 12.43
CA ASP A 33 -2.84 5.05 13.20
C ASP A 33 -3.77 5.82 12.26
N SER A 34 -5.00 5.33 12.10
CA SER A 34 -6.01 5.95 11.24
C SER A 34 -6.44 7.35 11.68
N THR A 35 -6.14 7.73 12.93
CA THR A 35 -6.43 9.09 13.45
C THR A 35 -5.33 10.09 13.12
N LYS A 36 -4.21 9.64 12.51
CA LYS A 36 -3.07 10.48 12.15
C LYS A 36 -2.84 10.53 10.64
N PRO A 37 -3.73 11.22 9.90
CA PRO A 37 -3.51 11.40 8.47
C PRO A 37 -2.25 12.24 8.22
N ILE A 38 -1.61 11.98 7.08
CA ILE A 38 -0.44 12.72 6.63
C ILE A 38 -0.52 13.00 5.14
N THR A 39 -0.14 14.22 4.75
CA THR A 39 0.10 14.59 3.36
C THR A 39 1.54 15.01 3.19
N LEU A 40 2.24 14.37 2.25
CA LEU A 40 3.64 14.64 1.95
C LEU A 40 3.77 15.09 0.49
N LYS A 41 4.67 16.04 0.24
CA LYS A 41 5.15 16.37 -1.11
C LYS A 41 6.65 16.12 -1.16
N GLY A 42 7.08 15.31 -2.11
CA GLY A 42 8.48 14.94 -2.17
C GLY A 42 8.84 14.22 -3.46
N THR A 43 10.08 13.80 -3.54
CA THR A 43 10.67 13.18 -4.72
C THR A 43 10.93 11.70 -4.47
N ILE A 44 10.55 10.84 -5.39
CA ILE A 44 10.81 9.40 -5.30
C ILE A 44 12.32 9.15 -5.39
N LYS A 45 12.88 8.52 -4.36
CA LYS A 45 14.29 8.15 -4.31
C LYS A 45 14.55 6.69 -4.63
N ARG A 46 13.61 5.82 -4.26
CA ARG A 46 13.73 4.37 -4.43
C ARG A 46 12.37 3.72 -4.49
N ILE A 47 12.26 2.66 -5.29
CA ILE A 47 11.08 1.82 -5.39
C ILE A 47 11.50 0.37 -5.12
N GLU A 48 10.92 -0.22 -4.08
CA GLU A 48 11.10 -1.63 -3.71
C GLU A 48 9.88 -2.40 -4.23
N TRP A 49 10.01 -2.97 -5.42
CA TRP A 49 8.93 -3.72 -6.07
C TRP A 49 9.05 -5.21 -5.72
N THR A 50 8.62 -5.57 -4.50
CA THR A 50 8.78 -6.90 -3.93
C THR A 50 7.50 -7.37 -3.25
N ASN A 51 7.36 -8.70 -3.04
CA ASN A 51 6.31 -9.27 -2.19
C ASN A 51 6.72 -9.18 -0.70
N PRO A 52 5.78 -9.08 0.23
CA PRO A 52 4.33 -9.04 0.05
C PRO A 52 3.79 -7.66 -0.35
N HIS A 53 4.55 -6.59 -0.17
CA HIS A 53 4.16 -5.22 -0.47
C HIS A 53 5.27 -4.49 -1.23
N ILE A 54 4.88 -3.55 -2.08
CA ILE A 54 5.82 -2.58 -2.62
C ILE A 54 6.06 -1.47 -1.60
N TYR A 55 7.24 -0.85 -1.66
CA TYR A 55 7.51 0.36 -0.90
C TYR A 55 8.08 1.43 -1.84
N THR A 56 7.54 2.64 -1.71
CA THR A 56 8.06 3.83 -2.40
C THR A 56 8.71 4.74 -1.36
N ASN A 57 10.01 4.95 -1.49
CA ASN A 57 10.75 5.84 -0.61
C ASN A 57 10.72 7.26 -1.19
N VAL A 58 10.10 8.18 -0.45
CA VAL A 58 9.88 9.57 -0.88
C VAL A 58 10.66 10.51 0.02
N GLU A 59 11.60 11.26 -0.55
CA GLU A 59 12.35 12.30 0.15
C GLU A 59 11.53 13.59 0.19
N VAL A 60 11.30 14.07 1.38
CA VAL A 60 10.52 15.27 1.68
C VAL A 60 11.43 16.31 2.31
N LYS A 61 11.32 17.55 1.90
CA LYS A 61 11.93 18.68 2.60
C LYS A 61 10.97 19.19 3.66
N GLU A 62 11.34 18.99 4.91
CA GLU A 62 10.56 19.47 6.07
C GLU A 62 10.59 21.00 6.19
N PRO A 63 9.68 21.63 6.95
CA PRO A 63 9.64 23.08 7.12
C PRO A 63 10.92 23.69 7.68
N ASP A 64 11.68 22.94 8.47
CA ASP A 64 12.99 23.35 9.00
C ASP A 64 14.16 23.20 8.00
N GLY A 65 13.86 22.72 6.78
CA GLY A 65 14.83 22.50 5.73
C GLY A 65 15.48 21.11 5.75
N THR A 66 15.22 20.29 6.76
CA THR A 66 15.74 18.92 6.86
C THR A 66 15.15 18.04 5.73
N LEU A 67 15.98 17.18 5.17
CA LEU A 67 15.52 16.16 4.21
C LEU A 67 15.22 14.86 4.96
N VAL A 68 14.00 14.38 4.85
CA VAL A 68 13.52 13.15 5.49
C VAL A 68 13.00 12.20 4.42
N VAL A 69 13.39 10.92 4.51
CA VAL A 69 12.87 9.89 3.61
C VAL A 69 11.74 9.13 4.30
N TYR A 70 10.55 9.24 3.75
CA TYR A 70 9.38 8.47 4.16
C TYR A 70 9.26 7.19 3.35
N ARG A 71 8.95 6.08 4.02
CA ARG A 71 8.74 4.77 3.40
C ARG A 71 7.25 4.51 3.26
N VAL A 72 6.73 4.65 2.06
CA VAL A 72 5.31 4.56 1.73
C VAL A 72 4.98 3.14 1.32
N GLU A 73 4.15 2.47 2.12
CA GLU A 73 3.68 1.11 1.84
C GLU A 73 2.58 1.12 0.78
N GLY A 74 2.75 0.28 -0.23
CA GLY A 74 1.77 0.07 -1.29
C GLY A 74 1.13 -1.32 -1.22
N ALA A 75 0.30 -1.63 -2.21
CA ALA A 75 -0.28 -2.95 -2.38
C ALA A 75 0.77 -3.98 -2.84
N ALA A 76 0.40 -5.26 -2.83
CA ALA A 76 1.24 -6.30 -3.39
C ALA A 76 1.45 -6.09 -4.92
N PRO A 77 2.62 -6.45 -5.46
CA PRO A 77 2.90 -6.32 -6.90
C PRO A 77 1.83 -6.92 -7.80
N ASN A 78 1.34 -8.12 -7.46
CA ASN A 78 0.28 -8.79 -8.23
C ASN A 78 -1.05 -8.05 -8.21
N THR A 79 -1.37 -7.36 -7.12
CA THR A 79 -2.58 -6.53 -7.03
C THR A 79 -2.48 -5.33 -7.96
N LEU A 80 -1.36 -4.63 -7.92
CA LEU A 80 -1.11 -3.48 -8.80
C LEU A 80 -1.07 -3.90 -10.27
N PHE A 81 -0.43 -5.03 -10.57
CA PHE A 81 -0.39 -5.58 -11.93
C PHE A 81 -1.80 -5.82 -12.50
N ARG A 82 -2.71 -6.42 -11.72
CA ARG A 82 -4.11 -6.64 -12.13
C ARG A 82 -4.88 -5.33 -12.32
N GLN A 83 -4.50 -4.27 -11.61
CA GLN A 83 -5.05 -2.93 -11.76
C GLN A 83 -4.44 -2.16 -12.94
N GLY A 84 -3.54 -2.77 -13.70
CA GLY A 84 -2.89 -2.18 -14.86
C GLY A 84 -1.61 -1.40 -14.56
N TRP A 85 -1.13 -1.40 -13.31
CA TRP A 85 0.12 -0.74 -12.92
C TRP A 85 1.35 -1.59 -13.20
N ARG A 86 2.45 -0.92 -13.51
CA ARG A 86 3.77 -1.53 -13.75
C ARG A 86 4.82 -0.79 -12.92
N LYS A 87 5.93 -1.46 -12.68
CA LYS A 87 7.05 -0.88 -11.93
C LYS A 87 7.53 0.45 -12.55
N GLU A 88 7.48 0.55 -13.86
CA GLU A 88 7.93 1.68 -14.67
C GLU A 88 6.97 2.88 -14.64
N ASP A 89 5.78 2.71 -14.10
CA ASP A 89 4.79 3.80 -13.95
C ASP A 89 5.18 4.82 -12.87
N LEU A 90 6.03 4.42 -11.92
CA LEU A 90 6.68 5.30 -10.96
C LEU A 90 8.15 5.47 -11.34
N LYS A 91 8.64 6.69 -11.33
CA LYS A 91 10.03 6.99 -11.74
C LYS A 91 10.81 7.59 -10.57
N ILE A 92 12.06 7.12 -10.40
CA ILE A 92 13.00 7.77 -9.48
C ILE A 92 13.22 9.21 -9.97
N GLY A 93 13.20 10.16 -9.04
CA GLY A 93 13.29 11.59 -9.34
C GLY A 93 11.92 12.27 -9.61
N GLU A 94 10.83 11.51 -9.71
CA GLU A 94 9.49 12.05 -9.93
C GLU A 94 8.96 12.75 -8.68
N LEU A 95 8.38 13.95 -8.85
CA LEU A 95 7.69 14.67 -7.79
C LEU A 95 6.30 14.08 -7.58
N VAL A 96 5.98 13.76 -6.33
CA VAL A 96 4.70 13.14 -5.96
C VAL A 96 4.08 13.80 -4.73
N THR A 97 2.76 13.66 -4.62
CA THR A 97 2.01 13.91 -3.39
C THR A 97 1.53 12.58 -2.83
N VAL A 98 1.80 12.34 -1.56
CA VAL A 98 1.38 11.15 -0.83
C VAL A 98 0.34 11.55 0.19
N ASN A 99 -0.82 10.89 0.18
CA ASN A 99 -1.83 11.00 1.22
C ASN A 99 -1.97 9.63 1.89
N GLY A 100 -1.80 9.55 3.18
CA GLY A 100 -1.84 8.29 3.92
C GLY A 100 -2.00 8.50 5.42
N ILE A 101 -1.65 7.50 6.21
CA ILE A 101 -1.67 7.53 7.67
C ILE A 101 -0.29 7.19 8.24
N ARG A 102 0.05 7.79 9.37
CA ARG A 102 1.34 7.57 10.05
C ARG A 102 1.40 6.22 10.75
N ALA A 103 2.59 5.66 10.85
CA ALA A 103 2.84 4.55 11.77
C ALA A 103 2.62 4.98 13.23
N LYS A 104 2.19 4.02 14.06
CA LYS A 104 2.01 4.21 15.51
C LYS A 104 3.33 4.34 16.26
N ALA A 105 4.36 3.65 15.78
CA ALA A 105 5.68 3.66 16.39
C ALA A 105 6.27 5.08 16.35
N ALA A 106 6.68 5.59 17.50
CA ALA A 106 7.31 6.90 17.63
C ALA A 106 8.60 6.97 16.79
N GLY A 107 8.76 8.06 16.04
CA GLY A 107 9.91 8.25 15.16
C GLY A 107 9.92 7.44 13.87
N SER A 108 8.91 6.60 13.62
CA SER A 108 8.79 5.86 12.37
C SER A 108 8.40 6.79 11.21
N MET A 109 9.10 6.65 10.09
CA MET A 109 8.80 7.33 8.82
C MET A 109 7.97 6.47 7.88
N ASN A 110 7.36 5.38 8.37
CA ASN A 110 6.46 4.55 7.58
C ASN A 110 5.10 5.25 7.41
N VAL A 111 4.57 5.15 6.21
CA VAL A 111 3.24 5.66 5.84
C VAL A 111 2.46 4.51 5.20
N GLY A 112 1.28 4.23 5.74
CA GLY A 112 0.39 3.19 5.25
C GLY A 112 -0.91 3.73 4.66
N GLN A 113 -1.69 2.85 4.05
CA GLN A 113 -2.96 3.16 3.37
C GLN A 113 -2.85 4.38 2.43
N ALA A 114 -1.73 4.46 1.75
CA ALA A 114 -1.36 5.66 1.01
C ALA A 114 -1.86 5.64 -0.43
N THR A 115 -2.22 6.82 -0.91
CA THR A 115 -2.39 7.14 -2.33
C THR A 115 -1.24 8.03 -2.76
N ILE A 116 -0.56 7.65 -3.84
CA ILE A 116 0.48 8.47 -4.47
C ILE A 116 -0.13 9.13 -5.69
N THR A 117 -0.04 10.46 -5.78
CA THR A 117 -0.45 11.24 -6.94
C THR A 117 0.80 11.85 -7.57
N THR A 118 1.02 11.57 -8.84
CA THR A 118 2.10 12.13 -9.64
C THR A 118 1.81 13.56 -10.09
N ALA A 119 2.80 14.30 -10.56
CA ALA A 119 2.62 15.69 -10.98
C ALA A 119 1.64 15.85 -12.15
N ASP A 120 1.49 14.84 -13.02
CA ASP A 120 0.53 14.77 -14.12
C ASP A 120 -0.88 14.29 -13.68
N GLY A 121 -1.10 14.10 -12.38
CA GLY A 121 -2.39 13.76 -11.80
C GLY A 121 -2.74 12.26 -11.79
N ARG A 122 -1.83 11.37 -12.22
CA ARG A 122 -2.06 9.91 -12.09
C ARG A 122 -2.06 9.52 -10.62
N LYS A 123 -3.01 8.67 -10.23
CA LYS A 123 -3.14 8.20 -8.85
C LYS A 123 -2.83 6.72 -8.78
N ILE A 124 -1.88 6.38 -7.93
CA ILE A 124 -1.52 5.00 -7.59
C ILE A 124 -1.99 4.74 -6.16
N TYR A 125 -2.89 3.77 -6.01
CA TYR A 125 -3.48 3.46 -4.72
C TYR A 125 -2.64 2.42 -3.99
N GLY A 126 -2.40 2.69 -2.70
CA GLY A 126 -1.88 1.73 -1.75
C GLY A 126 -2.97 0.80 -1.21
N GLN A 127 -2.64 0.07 -0.15
CA GLN A 127 -3.60 -0.79 0.55
C GLN A 127 -4.74 0.04 1.15
N GLY A 128 -5.97 -0.39 0.90
CA GLY A 128 -7.17 0.14 1.54
C GLY A 128 -7.91 1.26 0.80
N ALA A 129 -7.37 1.81 -0.26
CA ALA A 129 -8.16 2.65 -1.15
C ALA A 129 -8.94 1.75 -2.10
N GLY A 130 -10.25 1.69 -1.93
CA GLY A 130 -11.14 0.89 -2.79
C GLY A 130 -10.85 1.13 -4.27
N GLY A 131 -10.67 0.04 -4.97
CA GLY A 131 -10.34 -0.13 -6.37
C GLY A 131 -10.58 1.05 -7.33
N GLY A 132 -9.63 1.93 -7.43
CA GLY A 132 -9.55 2.85 -8.55
C GLY A 132 -8.81 2.16 -9.69
N ALA A 133 -9.54 1.73 -10.70
CA ALA A 133 -8.92 1.30 -11.95
C ALA A 133 -8.05 2.45 -12.50
N ARG A 134 -6.93 2.09 -13.12
CA ARG A 134 -6.15 3.02 -13.93
C ARG A 134 -7.11 3.76 -14.89
N GLY A 135 -7.24 5.07 -14.74
CA GLY A 135 -7.91 5.88 -15.76
C GLY A 135 -7.22 5.67 -17.11
N PRO A 136 -7.95 5.78 -18.23
CA PRO A 136 -7.34 5.65 -19.55
C PRO A 136 -6.16 6.60 -19.66
N ALA A 137 -5.05 6.10 -20.21
CA ALA A 137 -3.89 6.93 -20.52
C ALA A 137 -4.34 8.08 -21.42
N PRO A 138 -3.87 9.30 -21.22
CA PRO A 138 -4.12 10.38 -22.18
C PRO A 138 -3.57 9.96 -23.54
N GLN A 139 -4.43 10.09 -24.58
CA GLN A 139 -4.06 9.82 -25.97
C GLN A 139 -3.19 10.93 -26.51
#